data_0cdc8713494372a914a0c8805bfc204d
#
_entry.id   0cdc8713494372a914a0c8805bfc204d
#
_cell.length_a   1.000
_cell.length_b   1.000
_cell.length_c   1.000
_cell.angle_alpha   90.00
_cell.angle_beta   90.00
_cell.angle_gamma   90.00
#
_symmetry.space_group_name_H-M   'P 1'
#
loop_
_entity.id
_entity.type
_entity.pdbx_description
1 polymer ?
#
loop_
_entity_poly.entity_id
_entity_poly.type
_entity_poly.pdbx_seq_one_letter_code
_entity_poly.pdbx_strand_id
1 'polypeptide(L)' 'MRYQVEIREELARIVEIEAIDEDEAVSKVLEAYRNEKIVLTADDFMGVEVSPYKDYEK' A
#
# COMPACT_ATOMS: atom_id res chain seq x y z
N MET A 1 3.99 27.43 19.00
CA MET A 1 2.84 27.18 18.13
C MET A 1 2.81 25.73 17.68
N ARG A 2 1.66 25.25 17.32
CA ARG A 2 1.52 23.86 16.88
C ARG A 2 1.13 23.80 15.40
N TYR A 3 1.73 22.87 14.72
CA TYR A 3 1.43 22.64 13.30
C TYR A 3 1.13 21.17 13.08
N GLN A 4 0.33 20.88 12.07
CA GLN A 4 0.04 19.54 11.66
C GLN A 4 0.91 19.20 10.46
N VAL A 5 1.56 18.04 10.53
CA VAL A 5 2.44 17.57 9.46
C VAL A 5 2.03 16.15 9.13
N GLU A 6 1.86 15.86 7.86
CA GLU A 6 1.49 14.54 7.42
C GLU A 6 2.71 13.76 6.98
N ILE A 7 2.83 12.54 7.45
CA ILE A 7 3.83 11.59 6.97
C ILE A 7 3.08 10.52 6.19
N ARG A 8 3.49 10.34 4.94
CA ARG A 8 2.87 9.34 4.08
C ARG A 8 3.93 8.37 3.60
N GLU A 9 3.69 7.08 3.82
CA GLU A 9 4.60 6.03 3.37
C GLU A 9 3.91 5.18 2.33
N GLU A 10 4.70 4.70 1.39
CA GLU A 10 4.20 3.85 0.33
C GLU A 10 4.93 2.52 0.36
N LEU A 11 4.16 1.43 0.39
CA LEU A 11 4.70 0.09 0.38
C LEU A 11 4.16 -0.63 -0.84
N ALA A 12 5.02 -1.32 -1.56
CA ALA A 12 4.61 -2.03 -2.76
C ALA A 12 5.46 -3.27 -2.96
N ARG A 13 4.84 -4.30 -3.53
CA ARG A 13 5.53 -5.53 -3.86
C ARG A 13 4.90 -6.13 -5.11
N ILE A 14 5.76 -6.60 -6.00
CA ILE A 14 5.29 -7.32 -7.18
C ILE A 14 5.29 -8.80 -6.85
N VAL A 15 4.14 -9.44 -7.04
CA VAL A 15 3.95 -10.85 -6.72
C VAL A 15 3.60 -11.59 -7.99
N GLU A 16 4.28 -12.69 -8.23
CA GLU A 16 3.97 -13.57 -9.37
C GLU A 16 3.01 -14.64 -8.90
N ILE A 17 1.97 -14.88 -9.72
CA ILE A 17 0.97 -15.87 -9.36
C ILE A 17 0.41 -16.51 -10.63
N GLU A 18 0.13 -17.80 -10.55
CA GLU A 18 -0.46 -18.51 -11.67
C GLU A 18 -1.97 -18.37 -11.63
N ALA A 19 -2.54 -18.06 -12.79
CA ALA A 19 -3.98 -17.86 -12.91
C ALA A 19 -4.38 -18.04 -14.35
N ILE A 20 -5.67 -18.22 -14.60
CA ILE A 20 -6.16 -18.39 -15.96
C ILE A 20 -6.33 -17.07 -16.68
N ASP A 21 -6.47 -15.97 -15.92
CA ASP A 21 -6.57 -14.65 -16.51
C ASP A 21 -6.21 -13.62 -15.43
N GLU A 22 -6.25 -12.36 -15.84
CA GLU A 22 -5.87 -11.26 -14.97
C GLU A 22 -6.80 -11.11 -13.77
N ASP A 23 -8.10 -11.28 -14.02
CA ASP A 23 -9.07 -11.12 -12.93
C ASP A 23 -8.85 -12.16 -11.84
N GLU A 24 -8.57 -13.40 -12.24
CA GLU A 24 -8.30 -14.44 -11.27
C GLU A 24 -7.01 -14.15 -10.51
N ALA A 25 -6.00 -13.65 -11.23
CA ALA A 25 -4.74 -13.32 -10.59
C ALA A 25 -4.94 -12.28 -9.50
N VAL A 26 -5.68 -11.22 -9.79
CA VAL A 26 -5.95 -10.18 -8.81
C VAL A 26 -6.73 -10.74 -7.63
N SER A 27 -7.73 -11.57 -7.90
CA SER A 27 -8.53 -12.16 -6.82
C SER A 27 -7.70 -13.03 -5.90
N LYS A 28 -6.81 -13.85 -6.49
CA LYS A 28 -5.96 -14.71 -5.69
C LYS A 28 -5.01 -13.92 -4.79
N VAL A 29 -4.42 -12.87 -5.33
CA VAL A 29 -3.50 -12.05 -4.56
C VAL A 29 -4.25 -11.31 -3.46
N LEU A 30 -5.43 -10.77 -3.79
CA LEU A 30 -6.23 -10.06 -2.81
C LEU A 30 -6.63 -10.97 -1.66
N GLU A 31 -7.02 -12.21 -1.98
CA GLU A 31 -7.39 -13.17 -0.96
C GLU A 31 -6.20 -13.51 -0.07
N ALA A 32 -5.03 -13.72 -0.68
CA ALA A 32 -3.83 -14.02 0.09
C ALA A 32 -3.45 -12.84 0.99
N TYR A 33 -3.66 -11.64 0.51
CA TYR A 33 -3.39 -10.45 1.31
C TYR A 33 -4.34 -10.36 2.49
N ARG A 34 -5.62 -10.60 2.26
CA ARG A 34 -6.61 -10.56 3.34
C ARG A 34 -6.38 -11.63 4.39
N ASN A 35 -5.88 -12.78 3.96
CA ASN A 35 -5.58 -13.89 4.87
C ASN A 35 -4.18 -13.80 5.45
N GLU A 36 -3.52 -12.68 5.23
CA GLU A 36 -2.19 -12.39 5.78
C GLU A 36 -1.12 -13.39 5.34
N LYS A 37 -1.32 -14.00 4.19
CA LYS A 37 -0.29 -14.82 3.57
C LYS A 37 0.72 -13.97 2.84
N ILE A 38 0.29 -12.77 2.44
CA ILE A 38 1.17 -11.76 1.86
C ILE A 38 1.09 -10.55 2.77
N VAL A 39 2.22 -10.21 3.39
CA VAL A 39 2.28 -9.08 4.32
C VAL A 39 3.38 -8.15 3.84
N LEU A 40 3.04 -6.90 3.59
CA LEU A 40 4.02 -5.92 3.20
C LEU A 40 4.78 -5.45 4.43
N THR A 41 6.09 -5.32 4.29
CA THR A 41 6.95 -4.97 5.41
C THR A 41 7.80 -3.77 5.03
N ALA A 42 8.71 -3.40 5.94
CA ALA A 42 9.64 -2.31 5.67
C ALA A 42 10.49 -2.57 4.44
N ASP A 43 10.70 -3.84 4.09
CA ASP A 43 11.48 -4.19 2.89
C ASP A 43 10.75 -3.78 1.62
N ASP A 44 9.44 -3.53 1.69
CA ASP A 44 8.63 -3.12 0.55
C ASP A 44 8.47 -1.61 0.48
N PHE A 45 9.23 -0.89 1.26
CA PHE A 45 9.15 0.57 1.35
C PHE A 45 9.57 1.20 0.03
N MET A 46 8.70 2.05 -0.52
CA MET A 46 8.94 2.71 -1.78
C MET A 46 9.36 4.15 -1.62
N GLY A 47 8.92 4.78 -0.56
CA GLY A 47 9.25 6.17 -0.35
C GLY A 47 8.45 6.79 0.78
N VAL A 48 8.88 7.96 1.19
CA VAL A 48 8.19 8.68 2.24
C VAL A 48 8.03 10.13 1.81
N GLU A 49 6.87 10.69 2.14
CA GLU A 49 6.57 12.08 1.87
C GLU A 49 6.18 12.74 3.17
N VAL A 50 6.81 13.89 3.46
CA VAL A 50 6.49 14.66 4.64
C VAL A 50 6.13 16.06 4.20
N SER A 51 4.95 16.52 4.58
CA SER A 51 4.48 17.83 4.15
C SER A 51 3.53 18.40 5.19
N PRO A 52 3.34 19.73 5.19
CA PRO A 52 2.34 20.31 6.08
C PRO A 52 0.97 19.74 5.76
N TYR A 53 0.24 19.41 6.80
CA TYR A 53 -1.10 18.90 6.61
C TYR A 53 -2.04 20.06 6.31
N LYS A 54 -2.78 19.94 5.22
CA LYS A 54 -3.75 20.96 4.81
C LYS A 54 -5.12 20.33 4.77
N ASP A 55 -6.05 21.00 5.42
CA ASP A 55 -7.43 20.55 5.47
C ASP A 55 -8.20 21.29 4.40
N TYR A 56 -8.43 20.63 3.30
CA TYR A 56 -9.14 21.25 2.16
C TYR A 56 -10.62 21.03 2.34
N GLU A 57 -11.23 21.90 3.07
CA GLU A 57 -12.69 21.88 3.21
C GLU A 57 -13.36 22.21 1.90
N LYS A 58 -14.42 21.50 1.59
CA LYS A 58 -15.18 21.74 0.37
C LYS A 58 -16.57 22.24 0.70
#